data_d5b985cf4391e52d6ebfa8d993562c47
#
_entry.id   d5b985cf4391e52d6ebfa8d993562c47
#
_cell.length_a   1.000
_cell.length_b   1.000
_cell.length_c   1.000
_cell.angle_alpha   90.00
_cell.angle_beta   90.00
_cell.angle_gamma   90.00
#
_symmetry.space_group_name_H-M   'P 1'
#
loop_
_entity.id
_entity.type
_entity.pdbx_description
1 polymer ?
#
loop_
_entity_poly.entity_id
_entity_poly.type
_entity_poly.pdbx_seq_one_letter_code
_entity_poly.pdbx_strand_id
1 'polypeptide(L)'
;MTKKTTLSCFNPALSFNRRDFIAGAGAGLLLAASPIGTALAATDLETALAPRRLGSPDAPIRMAEYFSLSCSHCANFHKGTFNQLKAEWIDTGKVLFEYRDFPLQGPAIYAHALARSVPIEAYDGMLDVLFKQQQQWVTASEPVSELAQIARIAGIGNDAFVEILQNRPLLEGIVAIAQEGYTKFDINSTPSFVINDKTVIRGDRGYDAFLAELNKLVA
;
A
#
# COMPACT_ATOMS: atom_id res chain seq x y z
N MET A 1 -48.96 -55.87 -12.82
CA MET A 1 -50.01 -55.37 -11.94
C MET A 1 -49.64 -53.95 -11.49
N THR A 2 -50.24 -53.02 -12.11
CA THR A 2 -49.99 -51.58 -12.04
C THR A 2 -50.91 -50.92 -11.02
N LYS A 3 -50.42 -50.15 -10.07
CA LYS A 3 -51.22 -49.15 -9.33
C LYS A 3 -50.72 -47.75 -9.57
N LYS A 4 -51.52 -47.01 -10.32
CA LYS A 4 -51.43 -45.55 -10.43
C LYS A 4 -52.01 -44.93 -9.18
N THR A 5 -51.30 -43.98 -8.56
CA THR A 5 -51.86 -43.12 -7.51
C THR A 5 -51.81 -41.68 -8.04
N THR A 6 -53.00 -41.15 -8.28
CA THR A 6 -53.23 -39.74 -8.64
C THR A 6 -53.16 -38.85 -7.40
N LEU A 7 -52.31 -37.84 -7.42
CA LEU A 7 -52.34 -36.75 -6.45
C LEU A 7 -53.10 -35.55 -6.99
N SER A 8 -54.14 -35.22 -6.26
CA SER A 8 -55.07 -34.10 -6.49
C SER A 8 -54.39 -32.78 -6.07
N CYS A 9 -54.41 -31.82 -6.98
CA CYS A 9 -54.07 -30.41 -6.71
C CYS A 9 -55.18 -29.72 -5.92
N PHE A 10 -54.81 -29.20 -4.74
CA PHE A 10 -55.72 -28.30 -4.03
C PHE A 10 -55.02 -26.92 -3.96
N ASN A 11 -55.64 -25.94 -4.63
CA ASN A 11 -55.22 -24.54 -4.64
C ASN A 11 -56.26 -23.70 -3.87
N PRO A 12 -55.93 -23.07 -2.74
CA PRO A 12 -56.79 -22.04 -2.19
C PRO A 12 -56.25 -20.66 -2.59
N ALA A 13 -56.98 -19.98 -3.41
CA ALA A 13 -56.80 -18.58 -3.73
C ALA A 13 -57.00 -17.70 -2.49
N LEU A 14 -55.92 -17.04 -2.06
CA LEU A 14 -55.96 -15.98 -1.05
C LEU A 14 -56.41 -14.70 -1.73
N SER A 15 -57.67 -14.28 -1.51
CA SER A 15 -58.21 -13.00 -1.90
C SER A 15 -57.73 -11.92 -0.91
N PHE A 16 -56.86 -11.05 -1.34
CA PHE A 16 -56.47 -9.85 -0.58
C PHE A 16 -57.55 -8.75 -0.76
N ASN A 17 -58.24 -8.45 0.34
CA ASN A 17 -59.25 -7.41 0.39
C ASN A 17 -58.59 -6.05 0.71
N ARG A 18 -58.82 -5.02 -0.14
CA ARG A 18 -58.22 -3.67 -0.09
C ARG A 18 -58.65 -2.80 1.10
N ARG A 19 -59.35 -3.32 2.10
CA ARG A 19 -59.92 -2.54 3.20
C ARG A 19 -59.24 -2.69 4.57
N ASP A 20 -58.23 -3.55 4.71
CA ASP A 20 -57.54 -3.78 5.99
C ASP A 20 -56.24 -2.98 6.20
N PHE A 21 -56.09 -1.88 5.48
CA PHE A 21 -54.84 -1.07 5.49
C PHE A 21 -54.94 0.23 6.28
N ILE A 22 -55.88 0.35 7.25
CA ILE A 22 -55.91 1.50 8.13
C ILE A 22 -56.23 1.03 9.54
N ALA A 23 -55.23 0.63 10.32
CA ALA A 23 -55.13 0.80 11.76
C ALA A 23 -53.89 0.06 12.29
N GLY A 24 -52.80 0.75 12.45
CA GLY A 24 -51.59 0.24 13.06
C GLY A 24 -50.62 1.40 13.24
N ALA A 25 -50.87 2.17 14.31
CA ALA A 25 -50.02 3.31 14.69
C ALA A 25 -48.59 2.87 15.02
N GLY A 26 -47.62 3.51 14.43
CA GLY A 26 -46.47 4.07 15.09
C GLY A 26 -45.50 3.11 15.79
N ALA A 27 -44.50 2.62 15.05
CA ALA A 27 -43.13 2.54 15.55
C ALA A 27 -42.23 2.85 14.35
N GLY A 28 -41.92 4.12 14.21
CA GLY A 28 -40.94 4.58 13.25
C GLY A 28 -39.57 4.02 13.59
N LEU A 29 -39.17 2.94 12.90
CA LEU A 29 -37.79 2.53 12.83
C LEU A 29 -37.08 3.55 11.94
N LEU A 30 -36.50 4.57 12.56
CA LEU A 30 -35.50 5.42 11.91
C LEU A 30 -34.31 4.51 11.58
N LEU A 31 -34.32 3.93 10.41
CA LEU A 31 -33.12 3.45 9.75
C LEU A 31 -32.26 4.70 9.52
N ALA A 32 -31.37 4.98 10.49
CA ALA A 32 -30.25 5.86 10.28
C ALA A 32 -29.43 5.24 9.14
N ALA A 33 -29.64 5.74 7.93
CA ALA A 33 -28.73 5.53 6.83
C ALA A 33 -27.40 6.17 7.24
N SER A 34 -26.52 5.37 7.84
CA SER A 34 -25.13 5.75 8.01
C SER A 34 -24.59 6.03 6.61
N PRO A 35 -24.04 7.21 6.35
CA PRO A 35 -23.32 7.43 5.10
C PRO A 35 -22.13 6.49 5.13
N ILE A 36 -22.16 5.42 4.30
CA ILE A 36 -20.99 4.62 3.97
C ILE A 36 -20.16 5.47 3.00
N GLY A 37 -19.63 6.55 3.52
CA GLY A 37 -18.52 7.27 2.97
C GLY A 37 -17.37 7.02 3.94
N THR A 38 -16.65 5.94 3.78
CA THR A 38 -15.31 5.84 4.34
C THR A 38 -14.45 6.83 3.55
N ALA A 39 -14.56 8.13 3.92
CA ALA A 39 -13.44 9.02 3.71
C ALA A 39 -12.27 8.31 4.38
N LEU A 40 -11.23 7.94 3.60
CA LEU A 40 -9.94 7.60 4.18
C LEU A 40 -9.61 8.76 5.10
N ALA A 41 -9.75 8.55 6.41
CA ALA A 41 -9.36 9.54 7.41
C ALA A 41 -7.89 9.85 7.10
N ALA A 42 -7.57 11.13 7.00
CA ALA A 42 -6.19 11.56 6.80
C ALA A 42 -5.32 10.81 7.81
N THR A 43 -4.41 9.98 7.31
CA THR A 43 -3.49 9.21 8.15
C THR A 43 -2.76 10.22 9.03
N ASP A 44 -2.81 10.06 10.35
CA ASP A 44 -2.09 10.98 11.24
C ASP A 44 -0.58 10.92 10.96
N LEU A 45 0.12 12.00 11.30
CA LEU A 45 1.53 12.16 10.95
C LEU A 45 2.42 11.06 11.54
N GLU A 46 2.13 10.62 12.77
CA GLU A 46 2.89 9.56 13.44
C GLU A 46 2.76 8.25 12.67
N THR A 47 1.54 7.86 12.34
CA THR A 47 1.26 6.67 11.51
C THR A 47 1.85 6.81 10.10
N ALA A 48 1.74 7.99 9.48
CA ALA A 48 2.29 8.21 8.15
C ALA A 48 3.82 8.04 8.11
N LEU A 49 4.54 8.51 9.12
CA LEU A 49 6.00 8.41 9.23
C LEU A 49 6.49 7.13 9.93
N ALA A 50 5.58 6.30 10.45
CA ALA A 50 5.95 5.03 11.06
C ALA A 50 6.77 4.16 10.09
N PRO A 51 7.69 3.32 10.60
CA PRO A 51 8.47 2.40 9.78
C PRO A 51 7.57 1.49 8.93
N ARG A 52 7.84 1.42 7.64
CA ARG A 52 7.15 0.53 6.70
C ARG A 52 7.94 -0.76 6.58
N ARG A 53 7.41 -1.85 7.12
CA ARG A 53 8.13 -3.11 7.27
C ARG A 53 7.34 -4.29 6.72
N LEU A 54 8.08 -5.29 6.21
CA LEU A 54 7.58 -6.59 5.80
C LEU A 54 8.36 -7.69 6.49
N GLY A 55 7.71 -8.81 6.80
CA GLY A 55 8.33 -9.95 7.47
C GLY A 55 8.14 -9.96 8.98
N SER A 56 8.78 -10.94 9.63
CA SER A 56 8.68 -11.11 11.08
C SER A 56 9.52 -10.08 11.83
N PRO A 57 8.99 -9.45 12.90
CA PRO A 57 9.79 -8.59 13.76
C PRO A 57 10.95 -9.33 14.45
N ASP A 58 10.82 -10.66 14.62
CA ASP A 58 11.81 -11.54 15.23
C ASP A 58 12.83 -12.08 14.22
N ALA A 59 12.79 -11.65 12.95
CA ALA A 59 13.73 -12.09 11.93
C ALA A 59 15.17 -11.79 12.32
N PRO A 60 16.11 -12.75 12.14
CA PRO A 60 17.51 -12.59 12.53
C PRO A 60 18.27 -11.57 11.67
N ILE A 61 17.77 -11.29 10.46
CA ILE A 61 18.38 -10.33 9.54
C ILE A 61 17.44 -9.14 9.39
N ARG A 62 17.98 -7.94 9.56
CA ARG A 62 17.30 -6.68 9.27
C ARG A 62 17.87 -6.08 8.00
N MET A 63 17.02 -5.78 7.03
CA MET A 63 17.40 -5.17 5.77
C MET A 63 16.57 -3.91 5.53
N ALA A 64 17.23 -2.77 5.40
CA ALA A 64 16.57 -1.52 5.02
C ALA A 64 16.92 -1.18 3.56
N GLU A 65 15.92 -0.90 2.73
CA GLU A 65 16.09 -0.38 1.38
C GLU A 65 15.88 1.14 1.38
N TYR A 66 16.91 1.90 1.02
CA TYR A 66 16.80 3.31 0.67
C TYR A 66 16.48 3.42 -0.81
N PHE A 67 15.27 3.88 -1.13
CA PHE A 67 14.72 3.86 -2.48
C PHE A 67 14.08 5.18 -2.89
N SER A 68 14.00 5.40 -4.18
CA SER A 68 13.21 6.49 -4.76
C SER A 68 12.16 5.96 -5.72
N LEU A 69 10.96 6.47 -5.59
CA LEU A 69 9.87 6.14 -6.52
C LEU A 69 10.11 6.66 -7.93
N SER A 70 11.02 7.63 -8.13
CA SER A 70 11.45 8.09 -9.46
C SER A 70 12.66 7.33 -10.03
N CYS A 71 13.28 6.43 -9.28
CA CYS A 71 14.47 5.71 -9.71
C CYS A 71 14.09 4.45 -10.52
N SER A 72 14.55 4.36 -11.78
CA SER A 72 14.30 3.20 -12.64
C SER A 72 14.93 1.91 -12.12
N HIS A 73 16.11 1.98 -11.48
CA HIS A 73 16.75 0.83 -10.85
C HIS A 73 15.96 0.30 -9.65
N CYS A 74 15.31 1.20 -8.86
CA CYS A 74 14.38 0.77 -7.82
C CYS A 74 13.17 0.05 -8.41
N ALA A 75 12.57 0.60 -9.48
CA ALA A 75 11.46 -0.07 -10.16
C ALA A 75 11.86 -1.45 -10.72
N ASN A 76 13.07 -1.60 -11.26
CA ASN A 76 13.58 -2.89 -11.74
C ASN A 76 13.77 -3.89 -10.60
N PHE A 77 14.37 -3.45 -9.49
CA PHE A 77 14.51 -4.26 -8.28
C PHE A 77 13.15 -4.78 -7.79
N HIS A 78 12.16 -3.90 -7.65
CA HIS A 78 10.82 -4.27 -7.19
C HIS A 78 10.06 -5.18 -8.17
N LYS A 79 10.28 -5.05 -9.48
CA LYS A 79 9.68 -5.92 -10.50
C LYS A 79 10.35 -7.30 -10.60
N GLY A 80 11.59 -7.44 -10.16
CA GLY A 80 12.39 -8.64 -10.31
C GLY A 80 12.89 -9.21 -8.99
N THR A 81 14.07 -8.78 -8.57
CA THR A 81 14.81 -9.30 -7.40
C THR A 81 13.99 -9.32 -6.12
N PHE A 82 13.19 -8.28 -5.87
CA PHE A 82 12.38 -8.17 -4.66
C PHE A 82 11.37 -9.32 -4.52
N ASN A 83 10.76 -9.78 -5.61
CA ASN A 83 9.79 -10.87 -5.54
C ASN A 83 10.41 -12.17 -5.03
N GLN A 84 11.65 -12.48 -5.46
CA GLN A 84 12.39 -13.65 -5.00
C GLN A 84 12.83 -13.47 -3.54
N LEU A 85 13.39 -12.30 -3.21
CA LEU A 85 13.78 -11.95 -1.85
C LEU A 85 12.60 -12.04 -0.88
N LYS A 86 11.43 -11.53 -1.31
CA LYS A 86 10.20 -11.60 -0.53
C LYS A 86 9.80 -13.05 -0.25
N ALA A 87 9.67 -13.86 -1.29
CA ALA A 87 9.21 -15.25 -1.16
C ALA A 87 10.16 -16.15 -0.35
N GLU A 88 11.48 -15.97 -0.51
CA GLU A 88 12.47 -16.90 0.07
C GLU A 88 13.05 -16.45 1.42
N TRP A 89 12.98 -15.16 1.73
CA TRP A 89 13.61 -14.59 2.92
C TRP A 89 12.64 -13.82 3.83
N ILE A 90 11.79 -12.96 3.26
CA ILE A 90 10.90 -12.12 4.07
C ILE A 90 9.70 -12.95 4.55
N ASP A 91 8.97 -13.60 3.64
CA ASP A 91 7.78 -14.39 3.97
C ASP A 91 8.11 -15.66 4.77
N THR A 92 9.37 -16.11 4.72
CA THR A 92 9.88 -17.23 5.53
C THR A 92 10.40 -16.80 6.90
N GLY A 93 10.31 -15.52 7.25
CA GLY A 93 10.70 -14.98 8.56
C GLY A 93 12.22 -14.87 8.78
N LYS A 94 13.05 -14.99 7.74
CA LYS A 94 14.51 -14.85 7.85
C LYS A 94 14.98 -13.40 7.79
N VAL A 95 14.23 -12.54 7.11
CA VAL A 95 14.52 -11.11 6.92
C VAL A 95 13.34 -10.27 7.37
N LEU A 96 13.59 -9.28 8.21
CA LEU A 96 12.72 -8.12 8.39
C LEU A 96 13.18 -7.04 7.41
N PHE A 97 12.35 -6.78 6.42
CA PHE A 97 12.61 -5.77 5.39
C PHE A 97 11.95 -4.44 5.77
N GLU A 98 12.68 -3.32 5.64
CA GLU A 98 12.17 -1.98 5.92
C GLU A 98 12.36 -1.06 4.71
N TYR A 99 11.29 -0.41 4.30
CA TYR A 99 11.30 0.65 3.29
C TYR A 99 11.75 1.98 3.89
N ARG A 100 12.76 2.61 3.29
CA ARG A 100 13.29 3.92 3.68
C ARG A 100 13.25 4.89 2.51
N ASP A 101 12.46 5.95 2.64
CA ASP A 101 12.32 6.93 1.57
C ASP A 101 13.63 7.66 1.28
N PHE A 102 13.94 7.77 0.00
CA PHE A 102 15.09 8.55 -0.49
C PHE A 102 14.72 9.25 -1.81
N PRO A 103 13.83 10.26 -1.79
CA PRO A 103 13.39 10.93 -3.01
C PRO A 103 14.54 11.64 -3.70
N LEU A 104 14.76 11.36 -5.00
CA LEU A 104 15.86 11.93 -5.79
C LEU A 104 15.51 13.23 -6.50
N GLN A 105 14.24 13.45 -6.83
CA GLN A 105 13.75 14.60 -7.61
C GLN A 105 12.49 15.19 -6.98
N GLY A 106 12.17 16.45 -7.30
CA GLY A 106 11.03 17.15 -6.73
C GLY A 106 9.70 16.38 -6.76
N PRO A 107 9.25 15.84 -7.90
CA PRO A 107 8.01 15.07 -7.96
C PRO A 107 8.03 13.76 -7.15
N ALA A 108 9.21 13.17 -6.93
CA ALA A 108 9.34 11.93 -6.16
C ALA A 108 8.89 12.09 -4.70
N ILE A 109 9.12 13.25 -4.08
CA ILE A 109 8.69 13.48 -2.69
C ILE A 109 7.17 13.38 -2.56
N TYR A 110 6.42 13.84 -3.56
CA TYR A 110 4.96 13.75 -3.57
C TYR A 110 4.46 12.31 -3.79
N ALA A 111 5.19 11.52 -4.59
CA ALA A 111 4.90 10.09 -4.75
C ALA A 111 5.11 9.33 -3.43
N HIS A 112 6.20 9.62 -2.70
CA HIS A 112 6.45 9.06 -1.37
C HIS A 112 5.38 9.52 -0.35
N ALA A 113 5.00 10.80 -0.36
CA ALA A 113 3.95 11.32 0.50
C ALA A 113 2.60 10.63 0.21
N LEU A 114 2.25 10.46 -1.06
CA LEU A 114 1.07 9.69 -1.47
C LEU A 114 1.11 8.24 -0.95
N ALA A 115 2.25 7.55 -1.12
CA ALA A 115 2.41 6.19 -0.62
C ALA A 115 2.27 6.10 0.91
N ARG A 116 2.78 7.09 1.65
CA ARG A 116 2.67 7.13 3.11
C ARG A 116 1.29 7.53 3.63
N SER A 117 0.44 8.07 2.78
CA SER A 117 -0.92 8.51 3.14
C SER A 117 -1.97 7.42 3.04
N VAL A 118 -1.63 6.22 2.53
CA VAL A 118 -2.52 5.05 2.61
C VAL A 118 -2.32 4.29 3.93
N PRO A 119 -3.31 3.47 4.35
CA PRO A 119 -3.12 2.56 5.48
C PRO A 119 -1.87 1.71 5.34
N ILE A 120 -1.24 1.34 6.46
CA ILE A 120 0.04 0.62 6.46
C ILE A 120 -0.02 -0.70 5.67
N GLU A 121 -1.16 -1.38 5.71
CA GLU A 121 -1.42 -2.63 5.00
C GLU A 121 -1.53 -2.45 3.47
N ALA A 122 -1.86 -1.24 3.03
CA ALA A 122 -1.99 -0.90 1.61
C ALA A 122 -0.69 -0.31 1.03
N TYR A 123 0.33 -0.06 1.87
CA TYR A 123 1.55 0.64 1.46
C TYR A 123 2.30 -0.10 0.35
N ASP A 124 2.53 -1.40 0.50
CA ASP A 124 3.23 -2.24 -0.49
C ASP A 124 2.49 -2.25 -1.83
N GLY A 125 1.16 -2.37 -1.79
CA GLY A 125 0.32 -2.27 -2.99
C GLY A 125 0.39 -0.90 -3.67
N MET A 126 0.49 0.18 -2.91
CA MET A 126 0.66 1.53 -3.45
C MET A 126 2.03 1.70 -4.11
N LEU A 127 3.10 1.17 -3.50
CA LEU A 127 4.43 1.16 -4.11
C LEU A 127 4.43 0.41 -5.45
N ASP A 128 3.76 -0.75 -5.50
CA ASP A 128 3.64 -1.55 -6.72
C ASP A 128 2.95 -0.77 -7.85
N VAL A 129 1.86 -0.05 -7.55
CA VAL A 129 1.18 0.81 -8.54
C VAL A 129 2.09 1.95 -9.00
N LEU A 130 2.73 2.65 -8.07
CA LEU A 130 3.62 3.78 -8.38
C LEU A 130 4.82 3.35 -9.21
N PHE A 131 5.44 2.20 -8.94
CA PHE A 131 6.53 1.64 -9.73
C PHE A 131 6.06 1.11 -11.09
N LYS A 132 4.89 0.49 -11.19
CA LYS A 132 4.33 0.03 -12.46
C LYS A 132 4.06 1.18 -13.42
N GLN A 133 3.56 2.30 -12.89
CA GLN A 133 3.24 3.49 -13.66
C GLN A 133 4.39 4.52 -13.67
N GLN A 134 5.57 4.17 -13.14
CA GLN A 134 6.69 5.10 -12.95
C GLN A 134 7.03 5.88 -14.23
N GLN A 135 7.19 5.19 -15.35
CA GLN A 135 7.54 5.83 -16.61
C GLN A 135 6.50 6.88 -17.01
N GLN A 136 5.21 6.61 -16.79
CA GLN A 136 4.14 7.51 -17.13
C GLN A 136 4.22 8.80 -16.31
N TRP A 137 4.29 8.72 -14.98
CA TRP A 137 4.25 9.91 -14.15
C TRP A 137 5.61 10.64 -14.06
N VAL A 138 6.76 9.94 -14.16
CA VAL A 138 8.09 10.57 -14.08
C VAL A 138 8.39 11.42 -15.32
N THR A 139 7.97 10.96 -16.49
CA THR A 139 8.28 11.64 -17.77
C THR A 139 7.17 12.57 -18.27
N ALA A 140 6.07 12.67 -17.54
CA ALA A 140 4.97 13.57 -17.88
C ALA A 140 5.40 15.03 -17.79
N SER A 141 4.80 15.89 -18.62
CA SER A 141 4.94 17.36 -18.49
C SER A 141 4.42 17.88 -17.16
N GLU A 142 3.39 17.21 -16.61
CA GLU A 142 2.74 17.52 -15.35
C GLU A 142 2.73 16.28 -14.42
N PRO A 143 3.86 15.91 -13.80
CA PRO A 143 3.97 14.70 -12.98
C PRO A 143 2.96 14.62 -11.83
N VAL A 144 2.65 15.77 -11.22
CA VAL A 144 1.68 15.85 -10.11
C VAL A 144 0.28 15.49 -10.57
N SER A 145 -0.09 15.84 -11.81
CA SER A 145 -1.40 15.50 -12.39
C SER A 145 -1.52 13.98 -12.59
N GLU A 146 -0.46 13.30 -13.00
CA GLU A 146 -0.43 11.84 -13.11
C GLU A 146 -0.51 11.18 -11.72
N LEU A 147 0.21 11.70 -10.73
CA LEU A 147 0.08 11.22 -9.35
C LEU A 147 -1.33 11.40 -8.78
N ALA A 148 -2.04 12.48 -9.16
CA ALA A 148 -3.44 12.67 -8.79
C ALA A 148 -4.37 11.60 -9.40
N GLN A 149 -4.05 11.08 -10.61
CA GLN A 149 -4.80 9.97 -11.20
C GLN A 149 -4.58 8.67 -10.41
N ILE A 150 -3.34 8.40 -10.03
CA ILE A 150 -2.99 7.25 -9.18
C ILE A 150 -3.70 7.35 -7.82
N ALA A 151 -3.70 8.53 -7.20
CA ALA A 151 -4.40 8.79 -5.95
C ALA A 151 -5.90 8.46 -6.04
N ARG A 152 -6.56 8.89 -7.13
CA ARG A 152 -7.99 8.57 -7.36
C ARG A 152 -8.26 7.07 -7.50
N ILE A 153 -7.37 6.33 -8.17
CA ILE A 153 -7.48 4.86 -8.28
C ILE A 153 -7.40 4.21 -6.90
N ALA A 154 -6.59 4.78 -6.00
CA ALA A 154 -6.46 4.34 -4.61
C ALA A 154 -7.59 4.86 -3.70
N GLY A 155 -8.60 5.56 -4.23
CA GLY A 155 -9.72 6.11 -3.46
C GLY A 155 -9.43 7.44 -2.77
N ILE A 156 -8.30 8.08 -3.06
CA ILE A 156 -7.93 9.39 -2.52
C ILE A 156 -8.48 10.49 -3.45
N GLY A 157 -9.45 11.25 -2.96
CA GLY A 157 -10.06 12.36 -3.71
C GLY A 157 -9.09 13.52 -3.95
N ASN A 158 -9.46 14.42 -4.87
CA ASN A 158 -8.58 15.54 -5.24
C ASN A 158 -8.23 16.44 -4.04
N ASP A 159 -9.20 16.77 -3.17
CA ASP A 159 -8.97 17.65 -2.03
C ASP A 159 -7.99 16.99 -1.05
N ALA A 160 -8.17 15.71 -0.73
CA ALA A 160 -7.27 14.95 0.12
C ALA A 160 -5.86 14.82 -0.51
N PHE A 161 -5.78 14.67 -1.83
CA PHE A 161 -4.48 14.66 -2.52
C PHE A 161 -3.77 16.02 -2.40
N VAL A 162 -4.49 17.13 -2.56
CA VAL A 162 -3.91 18.47 -2.36
C VAL A 162 -3.43 18.65 -0.91
N GLU A 163 -4.19 18.18 0.07
CA GLU A 163 -3.77 18.21 1.49
C GLU A 163 -2.47 17.41 1.71
N ILE A 164 -2.31 16.23 1.08
CA ILE A 164 -1.07 15.44 1.12
C ILE A 164 0.11 16.25 0.58
N LEU A 165 -0.05 16.92 -0.57
CA LEU A 165 1.01 17.70 -1.19
C LEU A 165 1.42 18.94 -0.35
N GLN A 166 0.50 19.47 0.46
CA GLN A 166 0.70 20.61 1.33
C GLN A 166 1.10 20.23 2.75
N ASN A 167 1.12 18.94 3.10
CA ASN A 167 1.48 18.46 4.42
C ASN A 167 2.99 18.59 4.66
N ARG A 168 3.43 19.79 5.01
CA ARG A 168 4.85 20.09 5.26
C ARG A 168 5.49 19.16 6.28
N PRO A 169 4.89 18.87 7.46
CA PRO A 169 5.48 17.93 8.40
C PRO A 169 5.74 16.54 7.81
N LEU A 170 4.84 16.03 6.95
CA LEU A 170 5.04 14.76 6.26
C LEU A 170 6.22 14.82 5.28
N LEU A 171 6.28 15.88 4.46
CA LEU A 171 7.37 16.07 3.50
C LEU A 171 8.72 16.22 4.20
N GLU A 172 8.78 16.98 5.27
CA GLU A 172 9.99 17.16 6.10
C GLU A 172 10.41 15.83 6.76
N GLY A 173 9.47 15.02 7.24
CA GLY A 173 9.73 13.69 7.78
C GLY A 173 10.30 12.73 6.73
N ILE A 174 9.80 12.75 5.50
CA ILE A 174 10.35 11.96 4.38
C ILE A 174 11.80 12.39 4.09
N VAL A 175 12.07 13.69 4.05
CA VAL A 175 13.43 14.21 3.86
C VAL A 175 14.34 13.81 5.01
N ALA A 176 13.85 13.83 6.25
CA ALA A 176 14.61 13.40 7.43
C ALA A 176 15.03 11.92 7.36
N ILE A 177 14.17 11.03 6.84
CA ILE A 177 14.51 9.62 6.60
C ILE A 177 15.67 9.51 5.59
N ALA A 178 15.62 10.25 4.50
CA ALA A 178 16.71 10.28 3.52
C ALA A 178 18.00 10.82 4.13
N GLN A 179 17.91 11.92 4.88
CA GLN A 179 19.05 12.53 5.55
C GLN A 179 19.70 11.60 6.59
N GLU A 180 18.91 10.80 7.31
CA GLU A 180 19.45 9.76 8.21
C GLU A 180 20.29 8.75 7.42
N GLY A 181 19.80 8.25 6.29
CA GLY A 181 20.53 7.32 5.43
C GLY A 181 21.85 7.89 4.93
N TYR A 182 21.82 9.17 4.48
CA TYR A 182 23.02 9.86 4.04
C TYR A 182 24.05 10.00 5.17
N THR A 183 23.63 10.48 6.34
CA THR A 183 24.55 10.77 7.43
C THR A 183 25.09 9.52 8.13
N LYS A 184 24.26 8.48 8.28
CA LYS A 184 24.59 7.30 9.06
C LYS A 184 25.29 6.22 8.23
N PHE A 185 24.93 6.09 6.95
CA PHE A 185 25.38 4.99 6.09
C PHE A 185 26.00 5.45 4.76
N ASP A 186 26.22 6.76 4.58
CA ASP A 186 26.71 7.35 3.33
C ASP A 186 25.87 6.95 2.10
N ILE A 187 24.53 6.88 2.27
CA ILE A 187 23.61 6.61 1.17
C ILE A 187 23.52 7.83 0.27
N ASN A 188 23.98 7.71 -0.98
CA ASN A 188 24.02 8.76 -1.97
C ASN A 188 23.46 8.32 -3.34
N SER A 189 22.94 7.10 -3.42
CA SER A 189 22.32 6.52 -4.62
C SER A 189 21.22 5.52 -4.24
N THR A 190 20.31 5.26 -5.19
CA THR A 190 19.20 4.33 -5.01
C THR A 190 19.13 3.27 -6.13
N PRO A 191 18.69 2.05 -5.84
CA PRO A 191 18.46 1.53 -4.51
C PRO A 191 19.76 1.32 -3.75
N SER A 192 19.73 1.47 -2.42
CA SER A 192 20.81 1.07 -1.54
C SER A 192 20.24 0.31 -0.35
N PHE A 193 20.90 -0.77 0.05
CA PHE A 193 20.43 -1.67 1.08
C PHE A 193 21.41 -1.68 2.25
N VAL A 194 20.87 -1.54 3.46
CA VAL A 194 21.65 -1.64 4.70
C VAL A 194 21.24 -2.91 5.42
N ILE A 195 22.18 -3.83 5.64
CA ILE A 195 21.92 -5.09 6.30
C ILE A 195 22.55 -5.05 7.70
N ASN A 196 21.71 -5.32 8.72
CA ASN A 196 22.09 -5.35 10.13
C ASN A 196 22.86 -4.10 10.59
N ASP A 197 22.51 -2.91 10.02
CA ASP A 197 23.15 -1.61 10.30
C ASP A 197 24.68 -1.58 10.03
N LYS A 198 25.21 -2.50 9.22
CA LYS A 198 26.66 -2.68 8.98
C LYS A 198 27.02 -2.78 7.51
N THR A 199 26.38 -3.67 6.76
CA THR A 199 26.74 -3.94 5.37
C THR A 199 25.88 -3.12 4.44
N VAL A 200 26.50 -2.33 3.56
CA VAL A 200 25.82 -1.53 2.56
C VAL A 200 26.00 -2.13 1.17
N ILE A 201 24.90 -2.49 0.52
CA ILE A 201 24.85 -2.92 -0.88
C ILE A 201 24.26 -1.76 -1.70
N ARG A 202 24.96 -1.32 -2.75
CA ARG A 202 24.49 -0.25 -3.61
C ARG A 202 24.09 -0.77 -4.98
N GLY A 203 22.94 -0.29 -5.45
CA GLY A 203 22.37 -0.60 -6.77
C GLY A 203 21.59 -1.91 -6.81
N ASP A 204 20.85 -2.09 -7.88
CA ASP A 204 20.16 -3.35 -8.21
C ASP A 204 21.18 -4.33 -8.80
N ARG A 205 21.67 -5.24 -7.96
CA ARG A 205 22.71 -6.23 -8.33
C ARG A 205 22.15 -7.61 -8.70
N GLY A 206 20.83 -7.73 -8.77
CA GLY A 206 20.18 -9.02 -8.98
C GLY A 206 20.16 -9.92 -7.74
N TYR A 207 19.32 -10.97 -7.79
CA TYR A 207 19.06 -11.82 -6.64
C TYR A 207 20.28 -12.56 -6.11
N ASP A 208 21.14 -13.10 -6.99
CA ASP A 208 22.32 -13.89 -6.59
C ASP A 208 23.29 -13.10 -5.72
N ALA A 209 23.44 -11.80 -5.97
CA ALA A 209 24.30 -10.95 -5.16
C ALA A 209 23.74 -10.74 -3.75
N PHE A 210 22.41 -10.60 -3.61
CA PHE A 210 21.76 -10.56 -2.30
C PHE A 210 21.89 -11.90 -1.59
N LEU A 211 21.64 -13.01 -2.28
CA LEU A 211 21.75 -14.35 -1.74
C LEU A 211 23.16 -14.62 -1.17
N ALA A 212 24.21 -14.19 -1.89
CA ALA A 212 25.59 -14.33 -1.44
C ALA A 212 25.89 -13.58 -0.12
N GLU A 213 25.31 -12.38 0.05
CA GLU A 213 25.47 -11.63 1.31
C GLU A 213 24.60 -12.20 2.44
N LEU A 214 23.36 -12.57 2.16
CA LEU A 214 22.45 -13.11 3.17
C LEU A 214 22.92 -14.46 3.71
N ASN A 215 23.45 -15.34 2.86
CA ASN A 215 23.99 -16.64 3.28
C ASN A 215 25.16 -16.53 4.24
N LYS A 216 25.97 -15.45 4.18
CA LYS A 216 27.06 -15.21 5.16
C LYS A 216 26.53 -14.90 6.57
N LEU A 217 25.25 -14.50 6.69
CA LEU A 217 24.65 -14.07 7.96
C LEU A 217 23.84 -15.18 8.63
N VAL A 218 23.55 -16.27 7.94
CA VAL A 218 22.81 -17.43 8.46
C VAL A 218 23.68 -18.68 8.59
N ALA A 219 24.95 -18.60 8.18
CA ALA A 219 25.98 -19.65 8.38
C ALA A 219 26.59 -19.52 9.78
#